data_e6b8d50124a1fb5a02ce5da2b5bbb69d
#
_entry.id   e6b8d50124a1fb5a02ce5da2b5bbb69d
#
_cell.length_a   1.000
_cell.length_b   1.000
_cell.length_c   1.000
_cell.angle_alpha   90.00
_cell.angle_beta   90.00
_cell.angle_gamma   90.00
#
_symmetry.space_group_name_H-M   'P 1'
#
loop_
_entity.id
_entity.type
_entity.pdbx_description
1 polymer ?
#
loop_
_entity_poly.entity_id
_entity_poly.type
_entity_poly.pdbx_seq_one_letter_code
_entity_poly.pdbx_strand_id
1 'polypeptide(L)'
;MRSRDFIFWEVDVQADFMLPGGKLYVPGAEKLLPNIRKLTDAARRGQVFLVSHGDFHPANDPEFKHFPPHCLKGTAGAEFVPEALAENFVRVENDVNARLPDDLFEYQQIILEKQTLDIFETRHADALVERLGNAAEFVVFGVVTEYCVGCAVKGLLKRKRRVAVVRDAIETLTPEVGNKTLTELQSLGAKLVTTDEILHKLEASSS
;
A
#
# COMPACT_ATOMS: atom_id res chain seq x y z
N MET A 1 -18.26 7.46 -12.42
CA MET A 1 -18.42 7.73 -10.96
C MET A 1 -17.44 6.82 -10.22
N ARG A 2 -16.67 7.31 -9.22
CA ARG A 2 -15.76 6.41 -8.47
C ARG A 2 -16.57 5.30 -7.80
N SER A 3 -16.15 4.05 -7.99
CA SER A 3 -16.70 2.95 -7.19
C SER A 3 -16.34 3.19 -5.73
N ARG A 4 -17.33 3.10 -4.86
CA ARG A 4 -17.13 3.09 -3.39
C ARG A 4 -17.05 1.67 -2.83
N ASP A 5 -17.10 0.67 -3.71
CA ASP A 5 -17.04 -0.74 -3.31
C ASP A 5 -15.63 -1.22 -3.02
N PHE A 6 -14.64 -0.54 -3.60
CA PHE A 6 -13.23 -0.87 -3.45
C PHE A 6 -12.39 0.35 -3.07
N ILE A 7 -11.46 0.14 -2.14
CA ILE A 7 -10.35 1.04 -1.81
C ILE A 7 -9.07 0.28 -2.13
N PHE A 8 -8.26 0.79 -3.02
CA PHE A 8 -6.96 0.21 -3.30
C PHE A 8 -5.96 0.68 -2.24
N TRP A 9 -5.17 -0.25 -1.72
CA TRP A 9 -4.23 -0.01 -0.63
C TRP A 9 -2.84 -0.51 -1.01
N GLU A 10 -2.00 0.42 -1.38
CA GLU A 10 -0.65 0.19 -1.89
C GLU A 10 0.38 0.31 -0.78
N VAL A 11 1.32 -0.62 -0.74
CA VAL A 11 2.29 -0.80 0.34
C VAL A 11 3.70 -0.68 -0.19
N ASP A 12 4.42 0.39 0.21
CA ASP A 12 5.87 0.57 0.07
C ASP A 12 6.42 0.38 -1.36
N VAL A 13 5.68 0.87 -2.37
CA VAL A 13 6.10 0.79 -3.77
C VAL A 13 7.09 1.92 -4.11
N GLN A 14 8.19 1.95 -3.35
CA GLN A 14 9.25 2.97 -3.40
C GLN A 14 10.52 2.44 -4.10
N ALA A 15 11.33 3.34 -4.64
CA ALA A 15 12.49 2.98 -5.46
C ALA A 15 13.50 2.09 -4.71
N ASP A 16 13.74 2.34 -3.41
CA ASP A 16 14.67 1.54 -2.62
C ASP A 16 14.23 0.08 -2.41
N PHE A 17 12.92 -0.21 -2.51
CA PHE A 17 12.39 -1.58 -2.42
C PHE A 17 12.19 -2.22 -3.80
N MET A 18 11.72 -1.44 -4.78
CA MET A 18 11.20 -1.97 -6.04
C MET A 18 12.26 -2.11 -7.13
N LEU A 19 13.33 -1.31 -7.09
CA LEU A 19 14.27 -1.24 -8.21
C LEU A 19 15.61 -1.92 -7.89
N PRO A 20 16.19 -2.67 -8.84
CA PRO A 20 17.54 -3.18 -8.69
C PRO A 20 18.52 -2.03 -8.37
N GLY A 21 19.30 -2.21 -7.31
CA GLY A 21 20.19 -1.17 -6.78
C GLY A 21 19.59 -0.31 -5.67
N GLY A 22 18.32 -0.46 -5.36
CA GLY A 22 17.70 0.12 -4.16
C GLY A 22 18.36 -0.35 -2.87
N LYS A 23 18.32 0.48 -1.84
CA LYS A 23 19.06 0.23 -0.58
C LYS A 23 18.54 -0.95 0.22
N LEU A 24 17.27 -1.30 0.03
CA LEU A 24 16.63 -2.48 0.63
C LEU A 24 15.80 -3.22 -0.45
N TYR A 25 16.41 -3.38 -1.62
CA TYR A 25 15.76 -3.98 -2.78
C TYR A 25 15.23 -5.39 -2.48
N VAL A 26 13.95 -5.58 -2.84
CA VAL A 26 13.24 -6.86 -2.75
C VAL A 26 13.43 -7.62 -4.06
N PRO A 27 14.18 -8.74 -4.10
CA PRO A 27 14.45 -9.45 -5.34
C PRO A 27 13.17 -9.86 -6.08
N GLY A 28 12.99 -9.37 -7.30
CA GLY A 28 11.82 -9.68 -8.12
C GLY A 28 10.68 -8.64 -8.05
N ALA A 29 10.75 -7.68 -7.13
CA ALA A 29 9.72 -6.66 -6.97
C ALA A 29 9.49 -5.83 -8.25
N GLU A 30 10.51 -5.61 -9.06
CA GLU A 30 10.37 -4.92 -10.35
C GLU A 30 9.42 -5.62 -11.32
N LYS A 31 9.20 -6.93 -11.16
CA LYS A 31 8.27 -7.72 -11.99
C LYS A 31 6.81 -7.42 -11.66
N LEU A 32 6.55 -6.83 -10.50
CA LEU A 32 5.20 -6.43 -10.09
C LEU A 32 4.74 -5.15 -10.78
N LEU A 33 5.67 -4.31 -11.28
CA LEU A 33 5.38 -2.98 -11.82
C LEU A 33 4.29 -2.96 -12.89
N PRO A 34 4.22 -3.92 -13.83
CA PRO A 34 3.12 -3.96 -14.80
C PRO A 34 1.74 -4.13 -14.17
N ASN A 35 1.61 -4.96 -13.13
CA ASN A 35 0.35 -5.16 -12.42
C ASN A 35 0.01 -3.99 -11.50
N ILE A 36 1.01 -3.45 -10.78
CA ILE A 36 0.85 -2.23 -9.98
C ILE A 36 0.36 -1.09 -10.86
N ARG A 37 0.95 -0.88 -12.03
CA ARG A 37 0.51 0.12 -12.99
C ARG A 37 -0.95 -0.05 -13.40
N LYS A 38 -1.40 -1.26 -13.71
CA LYS A 38 -2.81 -1.53 -14.05
C LYS A 38 -3.75 -1.11 -12.90
N LEU A 39 -3.38 -1.42 -11.66
CA LEU A 39 -4.14 -1.05 -10.46
C LEU A 39 -4.16 0.48 -10.26
N THR A 40 -3.00 1.12 -10.34
CA THR A 40 -2.89 2.58 -10.22
C THR A 40 -3.60 3.32 -11.36
N ASP A 41 -3.60 2.76 -12.58
CA ASP A 41 -4.35 3.30 -13.71
C ASP A 41 -5.87 3.34 -13.47
N ALA A 42 -6.42 2.41 -12.67
CA ALA A 42 -7.82 2.49 -12.25
C ALA A 42 -8.07 3.74 -11.36
N ALA A 43 -7.13 4.09 -10.49
CA ALA A 43 -7.20 5.33 -9.71
C ALA A 43 -7.00 6.58 -10.59
N ARG A 44 -6.06 6.56 -11.54
CA ARG A 44 -5.86 7.64 -12.53
C ARG A 44 -7.13 7.92 -13.34
N ARG A 45 -7.85 6.86 -13.71
CA ARG A 45 -9.16 6.99 -14.39
C ARG A 45 -10.32 7.39 -13.46
N GLY A 46 -10.04 7.60 -12.16
CA GLY A 46 -11.07 7.94 -11.18
C GLY A 46 -12.07 6.83 -10.89
N GLN A 47 -11.73 5.57 -11.17
CA GLN A 47 -12.59 4.42 -10.94
C GLN A 47 -12.58 3.96 -9.49
N VAL A 48 -11.43 4.10 -8.80
CA VAL A 48 -11.24 3.77 -7.39
C VAL A 48 -10.52 4.90 -6.66
N PHE A 49 -10.54 4.85 -5.34
CA PHE A 49 -9.69 5.66 -4.49
C PHE A 49 -8.44 4.86 -4.09
N LEU A 50 -7.26 5.46 -4.22
CA LEU A 50 -6.00 4.84 -3.87
C LEU A 50 -5.46 5.42 -2.57
N VAL A 51 -5.15 4.56 -1.64
CA VAL A 51 -4.35 4.88 -0.47
C VAL A 51 -3.01 4.19 -0.63
N SER A 52 -1.93 4.93 -0.46
CA SER A 52 -0.59 4.38 -0.43
C SER A 52 0.07 4.73 0.90
N HIS A 53 0.98 3.92 1.36
CA HIS A 53 1.90 4.30 2.42
C HIS A 53 3.31 3.85 2.08
N GLY A 54 4.28 4.58 2.61
CA GLY A 54 5.69 4.31 2.36
C GLY A 54 6.58 4.77 3.49
N ASP A 55 7.80 4.25 3.51
CA ASP A 55 8.81 4.61 4.47
C ASP A 55 9.48 5.94 4.10
N PHE A 56 9.54 6.83 5.08
CA PHE A 56 10.21 8.12 4.96
C PHE A 56 11.03 8.38 6.24
N HIS A 57 12.19 7.74 6.31
CA HIS A 57 13.03 7.73 7.49
C HIS A 57 13.89 8.99 7.62
N PRO A 58 14.04 9.57 8.82
CA PRO A 58 15.11 10.52 9.11
C PRO A 58 16.47 9.80 9.09
N ALA A 59 17.55 10.54 8.89
CA ALA A 59 18.90 9.96 8.77
C ALA A 59 19.39 9.17 10.01
N ASN A 60 18.78 9.43 11.17
CA ASN A 60 19.11 8.79 12.45
C ASN A 60 17.99 7.88 12.96
N ASP A 61 17.19 7.31 12.07
CA ASP A 61 16.07 6.47 12.45
C ASP A 61 16.53 5.25 13.28
N PRO A 62 15.85 4.94 14.39
CA PRO A 62 16.15 3.75 15.20
C PRO A 62 16.04 2.42 14.45
N GLU A 63 15.23 2.35 13.39
CA GLU A 63 15.05 1.16 12.55
C GLU A 63 16.34 0.73 11.86
N PHE A 64 17.26 1.66 11.61
CA PHE A 64 18.58 1.38 11.01
C PHE A 64 19.54 0.58 11.92
N LYS A 65 19.11 0.26 13.15
CA LYS A 65 19.80 -0.75 13.98
C LYS A 65 19.50 -2.18 13.51
N HIS A 66 18.40 -2.38 12.78
CA HIS A 66 17.89 -3.69 12.34
C HIS A 66 17.97 -3.87 10.83
N PHE A 67 17.82 -2.77 10.08
CA PHE A 67 17.86 -2.75 8.62
C PHE A 67 18.90 -1.75 8.12
N PRO A 68 19.50 -1.96 6.93
CA PRO A 68 20.35 -0.94 6.34
C PRO A 68 19.57 0.38 6.12
N PRO A 69 20.22 1.55 6.16
CA PRO A 69 19.56 2.80 5.83
C PRO A 69 18.91 2.76 4.44
N HIS A 70 17.61 2.98 4.39
CA HIS A 70 16.79 2.96 3.18
C HIS A 70 15.69 4.02 3.28
N CYS A 71 15.06 4.34 2.18
CA CYS A 71 13.94 5.29 2.09
C CYS A 71 14.19 6.58 2.91
N LEU A 72 15.44 7.10 2.87
CA LEU A 72 15.76 8.35 3.55
C LEU A 72 14.95 9.50 2.97
N LYS A 73 14.23 10.23 3.82
CA LYS A 73 13.38 11.36 3.41
C LYS A 73 14.19 12.37 2.59
N GLY A 74 13.65 12.74 1.43
CA GLY A 74 14.29 13.66 0.49
C GLY A 74 15.29 13.01 -0.47
N THR A 75 15.43 11.68 -0.47
CA THR A 75 16.26 10.97 -1.47
C THR A 75 15.39 10.30 -2.52
N ALA A 76 15.97 10.04 -3.69
CA ALA A 76 15.28 9.30 -4.77
C ALA A 76 14.83 7.89 -4.34
N GLY A 77 15.52 7.26 -3.38
CA GLY A 77 15.17 5.94 -2.86
C GLY A 77 13.85 5.92 -2.10
N ALA A 78 13.50 7.02 -1.44
CA ALA A 78 12.24 7.18 -0.72
C ALA A 78 11.05 7.52 -1.62
N GLU A 79 11.29 7.93 -2.87
CA GLU A 79 10.20 8.28 -3.78
C GLU A 79 9.51 7.03 -4.33
N PHE A 80 8.19 7.13 -4.48
CA PHE A 80 7.40 6.09 -5.15
C PHE A 80 7.81 5.98 -6.62
N VAL A 81 7.80 4.76 -7.15
CA VAL A 81 8.05 4.56 -8.58
C VAL A 81 6.89 5.16 -9.41
N PRO A 82 7.14 5.60 -10.66
CA PRO A 82 6.09 6.24 -11.48
C PRO A 82 4.84 5.39 -11.68
N GLU A 83 4.97 4.07 -11.68
CA GLU A 83 3.87 3.11 -11.81
C GLU A 83 2.88 3.18 -10.64
N ALA A 84 3.34 3.62 -9.49
CA ALA A 84 2.60 3.68 -8.22
C ALA A 84 1.89 5.01 -7.96
N LEU A 85 2.11 6.04 -8.79
CA LEU A 85 1.60 7.39 -8.55
C LEU A 85 0.41 7.72 -9.43
N ALA A 86 -0.70 8.15 -8.83
CA ALA A 86 -1.77 8.83 -9.55
C ALA A 86 -1.35 10.26 -9.95
N GLU A 87 -2.14 10.93 -10.83
CA GLU A 87 -1.81 12.27 -11.28
C GLU A 87 -2.08 13.34 -10.21
N ASN A 88 -3.18 13.18 -9.48
CA ASN A 88 -3.57 14.08 -8.40
C ASN A 88 -3.49 13.35 -7.06
N PHE A 89 -2.38 13.54 -6.35
CA PHE A 89 -2.15 12.94 -5.04
C PHE A 89 -1.74 13.97 -4.00
N VAL A 90 -1.94 13.62 -2.73
CA VAL A 90 -1.41 14.35 -1.58
C VAL A 90 -0.62 13.42 -0.68
N ARG A 91 0.54 13.87 -0.20
CA ARG A 91 1.34 13.18 0.80
C ARG A 91 1.07 13.79 2.17
N VAL A 92 0.81 12.93 3.14
CA VAL A 92 0.53 13.30 4.53
C VAL A 92 1.67 12.76 5.40
N GLU A 93 2.43 13.67 5.97
CA GLU A 93 3.56 13.34 6.83
C GLU A 93 3.09 12.69 8.15
N ASN A 94 3.88 11.79 8.71
CA ASN A 94 3.66 11.25 10.04
C ASN A 94 4.13 12.26 11.11
N ASP A 95 3.54 13.44 11.10
CA ASP A 95 3.88 14.56 11.99
C ASP A 95 2.64 15.06 12.72
N VAL A 96 2.85 15.65 13.92
CA VAL A 96 1.79 16.17 14.78
C VAL A 96 1.03 17.34 14.14
N ASN A 97 1.66 18.09 13.26
CA ASN A 97 1.06 19.25 12.59
C ASN A 97 0.40 18.87 11.25
N ALA A 98 0.72 17.70 10.70
CA ALA A 98 0.09 17.23 9.48
C ALA A 98 -1.40 16.94 9.70
N ARG A 99 -2.19 17.06 8.64
CA ARG A 99 -3.64 16.80 8.65
C ARG A 99 -4.04 16.04 7.39
N LEU A 100 -4.98 15.13 7.55
CA LEU A 100 -5.69 14.59 6.39
C LEU A 100 -6.49 15.71 5.72
N PRO A 101 -6.61 15.71 4.38
CA PRO A 101 -7.47 16.65 3.66
C PRO A 101 -8.91 16.64 4.21
N ASP A 102 -9.59 17.78 4.18
CA ASP A 102 -11.00 17.88 4.60
C ASP A 102 -11.91 17.04 3.70
N ASP A 103 -11.69 17.06 2.39
CA ASP A 103 -12.28 16.10 1.45
C ASP A 103 -11.18 15.17 0.91
N LEU A 104 -11.24 13.89 1.30
CA LEU A 104 -10.30 12.87 0.80
C LEU A 104 -10.42 12.65 -0.70
N PHE A 105 -11.63 12.81 -1.23
CA PHE A 105 -11.96 12.45 -2.61
C PHE A 105 -11.69 13.57 -3.63
N GLU A 106 -11.18 14.74 -3.20
CA GLU A 106 -10.57 15.72 -4.09
C GLU A 106 -9.32 15.16 -4.78
N TYR A 107 -8.67 14.15 -4.16
CA TYR A 107 -7.49 13.48 -4.67
C TYR A 107 -7.84 12.13 -5.28
N GLN A 108 -6.98 11.65 -6.17
CA GLN A 108 -7.01 10.28 -6.68
C GLN A 108 -6.30 9.33 -5.72
N GLN A 109 -5.27 9.85 -5.02
CA GLN A 109 -4.41 9.08 -4.12
C GLN A 109 -4.04 9.91 -2.88
N ILE A 110 -4.06 9.25 -1.72
CA ILE A 110 -3.44 9.77 -0.49
C ILE A 110 -2.26 8.87 -0.14
N ILE A 111 -1.10 9.48 0.08
CA ILE A 111 0.12 8.80 0.49
C ILE A 111 0.37 9.13 1.97
N LEU A 112 0.39 8.13 2.83
CA LEU A 112 0.78 8.27 4.24
C LEU A 112 2.25 7.94 4.43
N GLU A 113 2.99 8.82 5.08
CA GLU A 113 4.36 8.54 5.52
C GLU A 113 4.35 7.67 6.78
N LYS A 114 5.27 6.70 6.86
CA LYS A 114 5.53 5.90 8.05
C LYS A 114 7.04 5.75 8.30
N GLN A 115 7.40 5.30 9.50
CA GLN A 115 8.76 5.00 9.93
C GLN A 115 8.83 3.67 10.67
N THR A 116 7.81 2.83 10.51
CA THR A 116 7.68 1.51 11.16
C THR A 116 7.05 0.53 10.19
N LEU A 117 7.16 -0.76 10.46
CA LEU A 117 6.55 -1.80 9.62
C LEU A 117 5.02 -1.71 9.57
N ASP A 118 4.39 -1.30 10.68
CA ASP A 118 2.93 -1.22 10.79
C ASP A 118 2.45 0.22 10.56
N ILE A 119 1.78 0.46 9.44
CA ILE A 119 1.16 1.76 9.13
C ILE A 119 0.20 2.22 10.24
N PHE A 120 -0.40 1.31 10.99
CA PHE A 120 -1.33 1.64 12.05
C PHE A 120 -0.68 2.11 13.37
N GLU A 121 0.64 2.12 13.42
CA GLU A 121 1.40 2.83 14.47
C GLU A 121 1.56 4.32 14.15
N THR A 122 1.16 4.75 12.96
CA THR A 122 1.21 6.16 12.55
C THR A 122 -0.04 6.93 12.97
N ARG A 123 0.06 8.27 12.95
CA ARG A 123 -0.98 9.17 13.46
C ARG A 123 -2.27 9.19 12.64
N HIS A 124 -2.17 8.95 11.34
CA HIS A 124 -3.26 9.26 10.41
C HIS A 124 -3.99 8.03 9.87
N ALA A 125 -3.41 6.84 10.00
CA ALA A 125 -3.96 5.62 9.39
C ALA A 125 -5.34 5.27 9.95
N ASP A 126 -5.52 5.33 11.27
CA ASP A 126 -6.80 5.03 11.90
C ASP A 126 -7.91 6.02 11.46
N ALA A 127 -7.62 7.31 11.52
CA ALA A 127 -8.56 8.34 11.09
C ALA A 127 -8.91 8.23 9.61
N LEU A 128 -7.94 7.91 8.75
CA LEU A 128 -8.18 7.70 7.32
C LEU A 128 -9.11 6.50 7.09
N VAL A 129 -8.82 5.36 7.70
CA VAL A 129 -9.64 4.14 7.55
C VAL A 129 -11.05 4.34 8.11
N GLU A 130 -11.21 5.09 9.20
CA GLU A 130 -12.52 5.45 9.73
C GLU A 130 -13.32 6.31 8.74
N ARG A 131 -12.71 7.35 8.18
CA ARG A 131 -13.34 8.23 7.18
C ARG A 131 -13.69 7.54 5.87
N LEU A 132 -12.93 6.51 5.46
CA LEU A 132 -13.23 5.66 4.29
C LEU A 132 -14.42 4.73 4.55
N GLY A 133 -14.81 4.52 5.80
CA GLY A 133 -15.96 3.72 6.18
C GLY A 133 -15.72 2.21 6.10
N ASN A 134 -16.81 1.44 6.21
CA ASN A 134 -16.75 -0.02 6.29
C ASN A 134 -17.43 -0.73 5.11
N ALA A 135 -17.99 0.03 4.17
CA ALA A 135 -18.72 -0.54 3.02
C ALA A 135 -17.76 -1.09 1.94
N ALA A 136 -16.58 -0.49 1.79
CA ALA A 136 -15.60 -0.89 0.79
C ALA A 136 -14.84 -2.17 1.16
N GLU A 137 -14.37 -2.91 0.17
CA GLU A 137 -13.34 -3.93 0.29
C GLU A 137 -11.97 -3.29 0.03
N PHE A 138 -11.03 -3.47 0.95
CA PHE A 138 -9.67 -2.95 0.83
C PHE A 138 -8.83 -3.95 0.03
N VAL A 139 -8.27 -3.51 -1.07
CA VAL A 139 -7.49 -4.32 -2.01
C VAL A 139 -6.02 -3.99 -1.83
N VAL A 140 -5.28 -4.88 -1.17
CA VAL A 140 -3.90 -4.65 -0.72
C VAL A 140 -2.90 -5.24 -1.71
N PHE A 141 -1.87 -4.47 -2.07
CA PHE A 141 -0.76 -4.87 -2.94
C PHE A 141 0.52 -4.09 -2.61
N GLY A 142 1.66 -4.54 -3.10
CA GLY A 142 2.98 -3.93 -2.83
C GLY A 142 3.94 -4.87 -2.12
N VAL A 143 4.86 -4.35 -1.31
CA VAL A 143 5.95 -5.12 -0.67
C VAL A 143 6.12 -4.76 0.82
N VAL A 144 6.65 -5.65 1.65
CA VAL A 144 6.97 -7.08 1.49
C VAL A 144 5.87 -7.89 2.13
N THR A 145 5.52 -9.02 1.53
CA THR A 145 4.37 -9.86 1.95
C THR A 145 4.39 -10.20 3.45
N GLU A 146 5.53 -10.66 3.97
CA GLU A 146 5.69 -11.07 5.37
C GLU A 146 5.92 -9.93 6.37
N TYR A 147 6.09 -8.70 5.88
CA TYR A 147 6.32 -7.50 6.69
C TYR A 147 5.17 -6.50 6.53
N CYS A 148 5.42 -5.40 5.84
CA CYS A 148 4.49 -4.26 5.75
C CYS A 148 3.13 -4.63 5.14
N VAL A 149 3.09 -5.50 4.11
CA VAL A 149 1.83 -6.00 3.53
C VAL A 149 1.06 -6.81 4.60
N GLY A 150 1.74 -7.73 5.28
CA GLY A 150 1.15 -8.52 6.34
C GLY A 150 0.60 -7.66 7.49
N CYS A 151 1.37 -6.65 7.92
CA CYS A 151 0.93 -5.69 8.94
C CYS A 151 -0.29 -4.89 8.48
N ALA A 152 -0.28 -4.37 7.26
CA ALA A 152 -1.41 -3.61 6.71
C ALA A 152 -2.69 -4.46 6.64
N VAL A 153 -2.61 -5.69 6.13
CA VAL A 153 -3.76 -6.60 6.04
C VAL A 153 -4.29 -6.96 7.43
N LYS A 154 -3.44 -7.36 8.37
CA LYS A 154 -3.84 -7.68 9.75
C LYS A 154 -4.46 -6.46 10.44
N GLY A 155 -3.88 -5.28 10.24
CA GLY A 155 -4.37 -4.03 10.79
C GLY A 155 -5.78 -3.65 10.27
N LEU A 156 -6.03 -3.82 8.96
CA LEU A 156 -7.34 -3.60 8.35
C LEU A 156 -8.38 -4.62 8.86
N LEU A 157 -8.03 -5.92 8.91
CA LEU A 157 -8.91 -6.97 9.43
C LEU A 157 -9.27 -6.74 10.90
N LYS A 158 -8.30 -6.34 11.75
CA LYS A 158 -8.55 -5.96 13.15
C LYS A 158 -9.55 -4.82 13.28
N ARG A 159 -9.60 -3.92 12.29
CA ARG A 159 -10.56 -2.82 12.18
C ARG A 159 -11.86 -3.22 11.48
N LYS A 160 -12.08 -4.54 11.35
CA LYS A 160 -13.28 -5.13 10.73
C LYS A 160 -13.52 -4.68 9.29
N ARG A 161 -12.44 -4.43 8.54
CA ARG A 161 -12.51 -4.16 7.11
C ARG A 161 -12.50 -5.47 6.33
N ARG A 162 -13.20 -5.50 5.20
CA ARG A 162 -13.08 -6.59 4.22
C ARG A 162 -11.78 -6.37 3.46
N VAL A 163 -10.98 -7.42 3.32
CA VAL A 163 -9.65 -7.31 2.72
C VAL A 163 -9.45 -8.38 1.65
N ALA A 164 -8.97 -7.96 0.50
CA ALA A 164 -8.41 -8.82 -0.54
C ALA A 164 -6.93 -8.47 -0.75
N VAL A 165 -6.09 -9.48 -0.93
CA VAL A 165 -4.66 -9.35 -1.26
C VAL A 165 -4.46 -9.73 -2.71
N VAL A 166 -3.81 -8.88 -3.49
CA VAL A 166 -3.54 -9.12 -4.92
C VAL A 166 -2.26 -9.92 -5.05
N ARG A 167 -2.39 -11.26 -5.17
CA ARG A 167 -1.27 -12.21 -5.07
C ARG A 167 -0.22 -12.08 -6.18
N ASP A 168 -0.56 -11.51 -7.33
CA ASP A 168 0.33 -11.23 -8.46
C ASP A 168 0.81 -9.78 -8.53
N ALA A 169 0.58 -9.03 -7.45
CA ALA A 169 1.08 -7.68 -7.22
C ALA A 169 1.71 -7.51 -5.82
N ILE A 170 2.18 -8.60 -5.22
CA ILE A 170 2.98 -8.63 -3.99
C ILE A 170 4.24 -9.46 -4.20
N GLU A 171 5.29 -9.17 -3.43
CA GLU A 171 6.54 -9.94 -3.43
C GLU A 171 6.99 -10.27 -2.01
N THR A 172 7.81 -11.29 -1.88
CA THR A 172 8.33 -11.82 -0.62
C THR A 172 9.85 -11.95 -0.66
N LEU A 173 10.52 -11.80 0.46
CA LEU A 173 11.95 -12.09 0.55
C LEU A 173 12.24 -13.59 0.55
N THR A 174 11.32 -14.36 1.15
CA THR A 174 11.47 -15.82 1.28
C THR A 174 10.16 -16.50 0.91
N PRO A 175 10.09 -17.26 -0.19
CA PRO A 175 8.85 -17.89 -0.67
C PRO A 175 8.13 -18.73 0.38
N GLU A 176 8.85 -19.46 1.23
CA GLU A 176 8.28 -20.26 2.31
C GLU A 176 7.57 -19.38 3.35
N VAL A 177 8.24 -18.29 3.79
CA VAL A 177 7.68 -17.35 4.78
C VAL A 177 6.49 -16.58 4.17
N GLY A 178 6.61 -16.14 2.92
CA GLY A 178 5.52 -15.48 2.21
C GLY A 178 4.27 -16.36 2.10
N ASN A 179 4.41 -17.62 1.69
CA ASN A 179 3.31 -18.57 1.61
C ASN A 179 2.65 -18.83 2.98
N LYS A 180 3.46 -18.95 4.04
CA LYS A 180 2.95 -19.08 5.41
C LYS A 180 2.17 -17.85 5.83
N THR A 181 2.69 -16.67 5.53
CA THR A 181 2.00 -15.40 5.80
C THR A 181 0.66 -15.33 5.06
N LEU A 182 0.62 -15.65 3.77
CA LEU A 182 -0.64 -15.66 3.01
C LEU A 182 -1.65 -16.64 3.59
N THR A 183 -1.22 -17.82 4.01
CA THR A 183 -2.09 -18.81 4.68
C THR A 183 -2.65 -18.25 5.99
N GLU A 184 -1.82 -17.59 6.78
CA GLU A 184 -2.26 -16.92 8.01
C GLU A 184 -3.28 -15.82 7.70
N LEU A 185 -3.02 -14.94 6.73
CA LEU A 185 -3.93 -13.86 6.36
C LEU A 185 -5.29 -14.39 5.87
N GLN A 186 -5.30 -15.48 5.10
CA GLN A 186 -6.54 -16.14 4.70
C GLN A 186 -7.30 -16.72 5.92
N SER A 187 -6.61 -17.31 6.87
CA SER A 187 -7.23 -17.82 8.11
C SER A 187 -7.87 -16.71 8.95
N LEU A 188 -7.35 -15.49 8.85
CA LEU A 188 -7.90 -14.28 9.49
C LEU A 188 -9.03 -13.63 8.69
N GLY A 189 -9.35 -14.13 7.49
CA GLY A 189 -10.46 -13.68 6.68
C GLY A 189 -10.10 -12.84 5.44
N ALA A 190 -8.82 -12.67 5.12
CA ALA A 190 -8.42 -12.05 3.86
C ALA A 190 -8.71 -12.99 2.68
N LYS A 191 -9.13 -12.42 1.55
CA LYS A 191 -9.23 -13.13 0.28
C LYS A 191 -7.94 -12.97 -0.52
N LEU A 192 -7.59 -13.98 -1.32
CA LEU A 192 -6.57 -13.83 -2.35
C LEU A 192 -7.23 -13.66 -3.71
N VAL A 193 -6.79 -12.66 -4.45
CA VAL A 193 -7.26 -12.34 -5.81
C VAL A 193 -6.07 -12.07 -6.72
N THR A 194 -6.31 -12.04 -8.04
CA THR A 194 -5.35 -11.54 -9.01
C THR A 194 -5.70 -10.11 -9.43
N THR A 195 -4.73 -9.44 -10.07
CA THR A 195 -4.94 -8.12 -10.68
C THR A 195 -6.12 -8.13 -11.64
N ASP A 196 -6.18 -9.11 -12.53
CA ASP A 196 -7.26 -9.19 -13.53
C ASP A 196 -8.62 -9.48 -12.88
N GLU A 197 -8.70 -10.36 -11.88
CA GLU A 197 -9.94 -10.64 -11.13
C GLU A 197 -10.51 -9.38 -10.46
N ILE A 198 -9.67 -8.55 -9.84
CA ILE A 198 -10.15 -7.34 -9.17
C ILE A 198 -10.55 -6.24 -10.17
N LEU A 199 -9.82 -6.10 -11.27
CA LEU A 199 -10.17 -5.13 -12.31
C LEU A 199 -11.50 -5.50 -13.00
N HIS A 200 -11.75 -6.78 -13.29
CA HIS A 200 -13.04 -7.24 -13.81
C HIS A 200 -14.21 -6.97 -12.86
N LYS A 201 -14.01 -7.19 -11.54
CA LYS A 201 -15.02 -6.85 -10.54
C LYS A 201 -15.32 -5.36 -10.51
N LEU A 202 -14.29 -4.53 -10.63
CA LEU A 202 -14.42 -3.08 -10.65
C LEU A 202 -15.24 -2.60 -11.86
N GLU A 203 -15.01 -3.16 -13.04
CA GLU A 203 -15.77 -2.88 -14.26
C GLU A 203 -17.26 -3.26 -14.10
N ALA A 204 -17.52 -4.45 -13.55
CA ALA A 204 -18.88 -4.94 -13.32
C ALA A 204 -19.65 -4.08 -12.30
N SER A 205 -18.97 -3.49 -11.31
CA SER A 205 -19.60 -2.60 -10.31
C SER A 205 -19.86 -1.18 -10.84
N SER A 206 -19.30 -0.84 -12.00
CA SER A 206 -19.45 0.49 -12.62
C SER A 206 -20.53 0.54 -13.70
N SER A 207 -21.09 -0.61 -14.06
CA SER A 207 -22.17 -0.79 -15.03
C SER A 207 -23.53 -0.76 -14.36
#